data_250fb303cbbe4d7e39741960ce71d8c1
#
_entry.id   250fb303cbbe4d7e39741960ce71d8c1
#
_cell.length_a   1.000
_cell.length_b   1.000
_cell.length_c   1.000
_cell.angle_alpha   90.00
_cell.angle_beta   90.00
_cell.angle_gamma   90.00
#
_symmetry.space_group_name_H-M   'P 1'
#
loop_
_entity.id
_entity.type
_entity.pdbx_description
1 polymer ?
#
loop_
_entity_poly.entity_id
_entity_poly.type
_entity_poly.pdbx_seq_one_letter_code
_entity_poly.pdbx_strand_id
1 'polypeptide(L)'
;EPEFVEINWDTKETELAAKSIDCIWNGLTLTDDREENMACTKPYVKNAQVVVVKDGTEYTSTADLVGKTVVAEAGSAGETTIQEDENLAQADYVSKSVQTDCLMEVAAGTADAAVLDLTLASAMIGEGTDYANLKMVDELNVEEYGVAFRKGSDVAAAVDTAFDELKADGTMGALAEKYGLTLAE
;
A
#
# COMPACT_ATOMS: atom_id res chain seq x y z
N GLU A 1 13.06 11.14 -19.31
CA GLU A 1 11.60 11.07 -19.25
C GLU A 1 11.22 9.72 -18.66
N PRO A 2 10.36 9.63 -17.62
CA PRO A 2 10.00 8.35 -17.04
C PRO A 2 9.08 7.57 -17.99
N GLU A 3 9.25 6.24 -18.01
CA GLU A 3 8.34 5.29 -18.61
C GLU A 3 7.63 4.54 -17.49
N PHE A 4 6.30 4.52 -17.51
CA PHE A 4 5.50 3.81 -16.50
C PHE A 4 5.23 2.40 -16.98
N VAL A 5 5.63 1.42 -16.17
CA VAL A 5 5.45 -0.01 -16.45
C VAL A 5 4.60 -0.61 -15.36
N GLU A 6 3.47 -1.20 -15.74
CA GLU A 6 2.66 -1.99 -14.81
C GLU A 6 3.34 -3.33 -14.55
N ILE A 7 3.47 -3.69 -13.28
CA ILE A 7 4.09 -4.93 -12.83
C ILE A 7 3.15 -5.74 -11.94
N ASN A 8 3.38 -7.04 -11.85
CA ASN A 8 2.78 -7.84 -10.80
C ASN A 8 3.54 -7.56 -9.48
N TRP A 9 2.81 -7.14 -8.44
CA TRP A 9 3.42 -6.71 -7.18
C TRP A 9 4.18 -7.83 -6.46
N ASP A 10 3.72 -9.07 -6.56
CA ASP A 10 4.39 -10.23 -5.98
C ASP A 10 5.79 -10.48 -6.60
N THR A 11 5.99 -10.08 -7.86
CA THR A 11 7.26 -10.27 -8.58
C THR A 11 8.13 -9.00 -8.65
N LYS A 12 7.77 -7.92 -7.97
CA LYS A 12 8.43 -6.59 -8.06
C LYS A 12 9.95 -6.62 -7.89
N GLU A 13 10.46 -7.38 -6.94
CA GLU A 13 11.90 -7.49 -6.69
C GLU A 13 12.60 -8.28 -7.80
N THR A 14 11.95 -9.30 -8.33
CA THR A 14 12.44 -10.07 -9.48
C THR A 14 12.53 -9.21 -10.73
N GLU A 15 11.51 -8.39 -11.00
CA GLU A 15 11.49 -7.44 -12.10
C GLU A 15 12.63 -6.42 -11.99
N LEU A 16 12.83 -5.88 -10.78
CA LEU A 16 13.90 -4.94 -10.49
C LEU A 16 15.30 -5.60 -10.69
N ALA A 17 15.46 -6.81 -10.18
CA ALA A 17 16.72 -7.56 -10.33
C ALA A 17 17.00 -7.95 -11.78
N ALA A 18 15.99 -8.33 -12.54
CA ALA A 18 16.05 -8.67 -13.97
C ALA A 18 16.33 -7.45 -14.87
N LYS A 19 16.24 -6.23 -14.32
CA LYS A 19 16.38 -4.96 -15.05
C LYS A 19 15.25 -4.70 -16.07
N SER A 20 14.07 -5.30 -15.86
CA SER A 20 12.87 -4.97 -16.62
C SER A 20 12.35 -3.59 -16.23
N ILE A 21 12.61 -3.17 -14.98
CA ILE A 21 12.32 -1.84 -14.45
C ILE A 21 13.57 -1.28 -13.75
N ASP A 22 13.66 0.03 -13.62
CA ASP A 22 14.79 0.71 -12.95
C ASP A 22 14.50 1.05 -11.50
N CYS A 23 13.25 1.25 -11.14
CA CYS A 23 12.81 1.48 -9.77
C CYS A 23 11.40 0.93 -9.56
N ILE A 24 11.04 0.78 -8.27
CA ILE A 24 9.68 0.51 -7.82
C ILE A 24 9.21 1.79 -7.13
N TRP A 25 8.26 2.48 -7.75
CA TRP A 25 7.76 3.77 -7.28
C TRP A 25 6.24 3.83 -7.44
N ASN A 26 5.55 3.40 -6.48
CA ASN A 26 4.11 3.59 -6.24
C ASN A 26 3.67 2.75 -5.03
N GLY A 27 3.53 3.40 -3.87
CA GLY A 27 3.03 2.72 -2.68
C GLY A 27 3.95 1.61 -2.14
N LEU A 28 5.28 1.75 -2.31
CA LEU A 28 6.21 0.80 -1.73
C LEU A 28 6.41 1.10 -0.25
N THR A 29 5.79 0.33 0.61
CA THR A 29 6.03 0.34 2.06
C THR A 29 7.46 -0.06 2.36
N LEU A 30 8.17 0.78 3.10
CA LEU A 30 9.51 0.47 3.62
C LEU A 30 9.39 -0.56 4.74
N THR A 31 10.13 -1.65 4.61
CA THR A 31 10.29 -2.69 5.64
C THR A 31 11.76 -3.05 5.74
N ASP A 32 12.19 -3.55 6.90
CA ASP A 32 13.59 -3.96 7.13
C ASP A 32 14.06 -4.92 6.04
N ASP A 33 13.24 -5.89 5.64
CA ASP A 33 13.56 -6.86 4.60
C ASP A 33 13.76 -6.19 3.22
N ARG A 34 12.89 -5.24 2.85
CA ARG A 34 13.01 -4.49 1.59
C ARG A 34 14.24 -3.59 1.58
N GLU A 35 14.55 -2.92 2.69
CA GLU A 35 15.74 -2.10 2.84
C GLU A 35 17.03 -2.94 2.84
N GLU A 36 16.97 -4.16 3.37
CA GLU A 36 18.11 -5.09 3.29
C GLU A 36 18.35 -5.58 1.86
N ASN A 37 17.30 -5.81 1.07
CA ASN A 37 17.39 -6.41 -0.26
C ASN A 37 17.50 -5.40 -1.41
N MET A 38 17.11 -4.17 -1.21
CA MET A 38 17.10 -3.10 -2.22
C MET A 38 17.82 -1.83 -1.73
N ALA A 39 18.11 -0.90 -2.63
CA ALA A 39 18.55 0.44 -2.29
C ALA A 39 17.31 1.33 -2.22
N CYS A 40 16.79 1.55 -1.01
CA CYS A 40 15.61 2.37 -0.78
C CYS A 40 15.98 3.82 -0.50
N THR A 41 15.10 4.74 -0.88
CA THR A 41 15.17 6.14 -0.45
C THR A 41 14.75 6.27 1.01
N LYS A 42 14.98 7.44 1.60
CA LYS A 42 14.25 7.87 2.79
C LYS A 42 12.75 7.86 2.52
N PRO A 43 11.93 7.75 3.56
CA PRO A 43 10.48 7.83 3.41
C PRO A 43 10.05 9.21 2.89
N TYR A 44 8.96 9.24 2.08
CA TYR A 44 8.43 10.49 1.55
C TYR A 44 6.94 10.71 1.89
N VAL A 45 6.17 9.65 2.11
CA VAL A 45 4.73 9.71 2.45
C VAL A 45 4.42 8.72 3.55
N LYS A 46 3.59 9.13 4.52
CA LYS A 46 3.00 8.24 5.54
C LYS A 46 1.83 7.49 4.94
N ASN A 47 1.71 6.23 5.31
CA ASN A 47 0.61 5.33 4.94
C ASN A 47 0.19 4.50 6.15
N ALA A 48 -0.84 3.70 5.97
CA ALA A 48 -1.24 2.66 6.91
C ALA A 48 -1.88 1.50 6.15
N GLN A 49 -1.90 0.32 6.74
CA GLN A 49 -2.78 -0.76 6.29
C GLN A 49 -4.13 -0.58 6.97
N VAL A 50 -5.20 -0.63 6.20
CA VAL A 50 -6.58 -0.43 6.71
C VAL A 50 -7.46 -1.62 6.41
N VAL A 51 -8.43 -1.87 7.30
CA VAL A 51 -9.52 -2.82 7.05
C VAL A 51 -10.65 -2.09 6.35
N VAL A 52 -11.05 -2.63 5.20
CA VAL A 52 -12.19 -2.16 4.41
C VAL A 52 -13.28 -3.23 4.43
N VAL A 53 -14.50 -2.81 4.73
CA VAL A 53 -15.69 -3.66 4.72
C VAL A 53 -16.83 -2.98 3.97
N LYS A 54 -17.89 -3.74 3.67
CA LYS A 54 -19.11 -3.17 3.11
C LYS A 54 -19.81 -2.27 4.13
N ASP A 55 -20.37 -1.17 3.68
CA ASP A 55 -21.13 -0.28 4.57
C ASP A 55 -22.31 -1.03 5.22
N GLY A 56 -22.53 -0.76 6.50
CA GLY A 56 -23.50 -1.50 7.32
C GLY A 56 -22.95 -2.79 7.96
N THR A 57 -21.72 -3.20 7.66
CA THR A 57 -21.06 -4.31 8.38
C THR A 57 -20.74 -3.87 9.80
N GLU A 58 -21.14 -4.69 10.79
CA GLU A 58 -20.72 -4.52 12.19
C GLU A 58 -19.24 -4.95 12.30
N TYR A 59 -18.41 -4.05 12.80
CA TYR A 59 -16.98 -4.27 13.02
C TYR A 59 -16.54 -3.54 14.28
N THR A 60 -15.80 -4.23 15.12
CA THR A 60 -15.24 -3.68 16.36
C THR A 60 -13.73 -3.84 16.39
N SER A 61 -13.22 -4.96 15.90
CA SER A 61 -11.77 -5.26 15.83
C SER A 61 -11.53 -6.40 14.84
N THR A 62 -10.25 -6.71 14.58
CA THR A 62 -9.83 -7.84 13.74
C THR A 62 -10.40 -9.20 14.20
N ALA A 63 -10.76 -9.33 15.48
CA ALA A 63 -11.41 -10.55 16.01
C ALA A 63 -12.74 -10.88 15.32
N ASP A 64 -13.46 -9.89 14.80
CA ASP A 64 -14.71 -10.10 14.07
C ASP A 64 -14.47 -10.74 12.68
N LEU A 65 -13.24 -10.78 12.22
CA LEU A 65 -12.82 -11.35 10.93
C LEU A 65 -12.28 -12.78 11.03
N VAL A 66 -12.21 -13.37 12.22
CA VAL A 66 -11.82 -14.77 12.41
C VAL A 66 -12.80 -15.68 11.64
N GLY A 67 -12.27 -16.54 10.74
CA GLY A 67 -13.04 -17.43 9.89
C GLY A 67 -13.87 -16.72 8.81
N LYS A 68 -13.63 -15.42 8.56
CA LYS A 68 -14.21 -14.64 7.46
C LYS A 68 -13.28 -14.64 6.26
N THR A 69 -13.82 -14.40 5.08
CA THR A 69 -13.02 -14.24 3.87
C THR A 69 -12.38 -12.86 3.84
N VAL A 70 -11.06 -12.82 3.95
CA VAL A 70 -10.27 -11.57 3.91
C VAL A 70 -9.33 -11.60 2.71
N VAL A 71 -9.29 -10.49 1.96
CA VAL A 71 -8.49 -10.39 0.74
C VAL A 71 -7.42 -9.31 0.88
N ALA A 72 -6.26 -9.54 0.28
CA ALA A 72 -5.21 -8.54 0.07
C ALA A 72 -4.45 -8.85 -1.23
N GLU A 73 -3.66 -7.88 -1.69
CA GLU A 73 -2.77 -8.07 -2.84
C GLU A 73 -1.57 -8.96 -2.44
N ALA A 74 -1.24 -9.92 -3.29
CA ALA A 74 -0.10 -10.80 -3.08
C ALA A 74 1.22 -10.02 -3.01
N GLY A 75 2.10 -10.34 -2.06
CA GLY A 75 3.39 -9.67 -1.83
C GLY A 75 3.28 -8.25 -1.28
N SER A 76 2.08 -7.81 -0.87
CA SER A 76 1.84 -6.48 -0.28
C SER A 76 2.09 -6.46 1.24
N ALA A 77 2.20 -5.25 1.81
CA ALA A 77 2.20 -5.07 3.26
C ALA A 77 0.87 -5.50 3.88
N GLY A 78 -0.24 -5.39 3.15
CA GLY A 78 -1.55 -5.88 3.58
C GLY A 78 -1.58 -7.40 3.77
N GLU A 79 -0.97 -8.17 2.87
CA GLU A 79 -0.81 -9.61 3.05
C GLU A 79 0.01 -9.94 4.29
N THR A 80 1.15 -9.25 4.47
CA THR A 80 2.00 -9.43 5.66
C THR A 80 1.23 -9.11 6.93
N THR A 81 0.46 -8.02 6.95
CA THR A 81 -0.38 -7.64 8.10
C THR A 81 -1.41 -8.72 8.43
N ILE A 82 -2.06 -9.34 7.42
CA ILE A 82 -2.98 -10.45 7.66
C ILE A 82 -2.26 -11.65 8.30
N GLN A 83 -1.06 -11.95 7.85
CA GLN A 83 -0.30 -13.11 8.34
C GLN A 83 0.23 -12.91 9.76
N GLU A 84 0.53 -11.68 10.16
CA GLU A 84 1.14 -11.34 11.44
C GLU A 84 0.13 -10.97 12.54
N ASP A 85 -1.06 -10.47 12.20
CA ASP A 85 -2.11 -10.19 13.17
C ASP A 85 -2.72 -11.50 13.69
N GLU A 86 -2.83 -11.62 15.01
CA GLU A 86 -3.26 -12.86 15.68
C GLU A 86 -4.69 -13.31 15.31
N ASN A 87 -5.56 -12.40 14.92
CA ASN A 87 -6.93 -12.66 14.52
C ASN A 87 -7.05 -12.87 13.02
N LEU A 88 -6.45 -11.95 12.21
CA LEU A 88 -6.50 -12.02 10.75
C LEU A 88 -5.80 -13.27 10.21
N ALA A 89 -4.76 -13.76 10.89
CA ALA A 89 -4.11 -15.04 10.55
C ALA A 89 -5.07 -16.25 10.67
N GLN A 90 -6.22 -16.09 11.33
CA GLN A 90 -7.26 -17.12 11.45
C GLN A 90 -8.43 -16.88 10.47
N ALA A 91 -8.33 -15.89 9.60
CA ALA A 91 -9.29 -15.66 8.51
C ALA A 91 -9.05 -16.62 7.33
N ASP A 92 -10.05 -16.77 6.48
CA ASP A 92 -9.91 -17.44 5.20
C ASP A 92 -9.28 -16.44 4.21
N TYR A 93 -7.94 -16.36 4.19
CA TYR A 93 -7.21 -15.44 3.35
C TYR A 93 -7.25 -15.84 1.87
N VAL A 94 -7.55 -14.88 0.99
CA VAL A 94 -7.48 -15.05 -0.47
C VAL A 94 -6.67 -13.91 -1.09
N SER A 95 -5.56 -14.26 -1.74
CA SER A 95 -4.71 -13.29 -2.44
C SER A 95 -5.34 -12.78 -3.73
N LYS A 96 -5.07 -11.52 -4.06
CA LYS A 96 -5.46 -10.86 -5.31
C LYS A 96 -4.21 -10.33 -6.03
N SER A 97 -4.37 -10.06 -7.32
CA SER A 97 -3.25 -9.56 -8.14
C SER A 97 -3.01 -8.07 -7.96
N VAL A 98 -4.05 -7.30 -7.60
CA VAL A 98 -4.01 -5.85 -7.38
C VAL A 98 -4.98 -5.46 -6.27
N GLN A 99 -4.70 -4.35 -5.57
CA GLN A 99 -5.55 -3.88 -4.45
C GLN A 99 -6.97 -3.50 -4.90
N THR A 100 -7.15 -3.03 -6.12
CA THR A 100 -8.48 -2.69 -6.65
C THR A 100 -9.38 -3.91 -6.79
N ASP A 101 -8.83 -5.10 -7.07
CA ASP A 101 -9.58 -6.35 -7.08
C ASP A 101 -10.10 -6.68 -5.67
N CYS A 102 -9.34 -6.34 -4.62
CA CYS A 102 -9.78 -6.51 -3.24
C CYS A 102 -11.04 -5.68 -2.95
N LEU A 103 -11.07 -4.42 -3.40
CA LEU A 103 -12.25 -3.55 -3.26
C LEU A 103 -13.45 -4.11 -4.03
N MET A 104 -13.24 -4.63 -5.24
CA MET A 104 -14.31 -5.25 -6.03
C MET A 104 -14.92 -6.47 -5.32
N GLU A 105 -14.10 -7.34 -4.72
CA GLU A 105 -14.59 -8.53 -4.00
C GLU A 105 -15.45 -8.14 -2.80
N VAL A 106 -15.01 -7.15 -2.01
CA VAL A 106 -15.81 -6.67 -0.87
C VAL A 106 -17.10 -6.00 -1.34
N ALA A 107 -17.05 -5.17 -2.38
CA ALA A 107 -18.24 -4.52 -2.94
C ALA A 107 -19.24 -5.53 -3.49
N ALA A 108 -18.77 -6.59 -4.15
CA ALA A 108 -19.59 -7.69 -4.65
C ALA A 108 -20.15 -8.60 -3.53
N GLY A 109 -19.53 -8.59 -2.34
CA GLY A 109 -19.88 -9.46 -1.22
C GLY A 109 -19.33 -10.88 -1.34
N THR A 110 -18.29 -11.07 -2.15
CA THR A 110 -17.53 -12.33 -2.27
C THR A 110 -16.39 -12.42 -1.27
N ALA A 111 -15.99 -11.28 -0.68
CA ALA A 111 -15.15 -11.20 0.50
C ALA A 111 -15.86 -10.39 1.59
N ASP A 112 -15.58 -10.72 2.85
CA ASP A 112 -16.13 -10.02 4.01
C ASP A 112 -15.34 -8.72 4.30
N ALA A 113 -14.02 -8.75 4.07
CA ALA A 113 -13.13 -7.61 4.29
C ALA A 113 -11.91 -7.63 3.34
N ALA A 114 -11.31 -6.47 3.16
CA ALA A 114 -10.00 -6.31 2.52
C ALA A 114 -9.03 -5.62 3.47
N VAL A 115 -7.75 -5.98 3.38
CA VAL A 115 -6.65 -5.23 3.99
C VAL A 115 -5.81 -4.65 2.87
N LEU A 116 -5.68 -3.33 2.85
CA LEU A 116 -4.99 -2.58 1.78
C LEU A 116 -4.54 -1.20 2.25
N ASP A 117 -3.85 -0.49 1.38
CA ASP A 117 -3.25 0.82 1.68
C ASP A 117 -4.29 1.91 1.93
N LEU A 118 -4.14 2.64 3.03
CA LEU A 118 -4.94 3.82 3.37
C LEU A 118 -4.96 4.84 2.22
N THR A 119 -3.82 5.08 1.60
CA THR A 119 -3.67 6.03 0.50
C THR A 119 -4.55 5.65 -0.69
N LEU A 120 -4.57 4.37 -1.09
CA LEU A 120 -5.44 3.88 -2.15
C LEU A 120 -6.91 3.88 -1.70
N ALA A 121 -7.21 3.38 -0.52
CA ALA A 121 -8.57 3.35 0.03
C ALA A 121 -9.18 4.76 0.07
N SER A 122 -8.43 5.76 0.56
CA SER A 122 -8.88 7.14 0.64
C SER A 122 -9.17 7.78 -0.72
N ALA A 123 -8.46 7.35 -1.77
CA ALA A 123 -8.69 7.84 -3.12
C ALA A 123 -9.88 7.18 -3.83
N MET A 124 -10.23 5.93 -3.44
CA MET A 124 -11.20 5.13 -4.16
C MET A 124 -12.54 4.94 -3.45
N ILE A 125 -12.57 5.09 -2.12
CA ILE A 125 -13.77 4.91 -1.30
C ILE A 125 -14.37 6.28 -0.97
N GLY A 126 -15.67 6.44 -1.18
CA GLY A 126 -16.38 7.66 -0.82
C GLY A 126 -17.51 8.01 -1.77
N GLU A 127 -18.26 9.05 -1.42
CA GLU A 127 -19.39 9.52 -2.23
C GLU A 127 -18.93 9.93 -3.63
N GLY A 128 -19.61 9.43 -4.65
CA GLY A 128 -19.30 9.71 -6.06
C GLY A 128 -18.23 8.81 -6.66
N THR A 129 -17.72 7.82 -5.93
CA THR A 129 -16.81 6.79 -6.43
C THR A 129 -17.55 5.49 -6.72
N ASP A 130 -16.88 4.54 -7.40
CA ASP A 130 -17.43 3.21 -7.67
C ASP A 130 -17.57 2.36 -6.37
N TYR A 131 -16.90 2.77 -5.30
CA TYR A 131 -16.88 2.08 -4.01
C TYR A 131 -17.57 2.89 -2.88
N ALA A 132 -18.57 3.70 -3.21
CA ALA A 132 -19.34 4.47 -2.22
C ALA A 132 -20.08 3.60 -1.18
N ASN A 133 -20.22 2.31 -1.44
CA ASN A 133 -20.83 1.32 -0.55
C ASN A 133 -19.82 0.60 0.37
N LEU A 134 -18.56 1.01 0.34
CA LEU A 134 -17.51 0.50 1.22
C LEU A 134 -17.13 1.56 2.26
N LYS A 135 -16.51 1.10 3.34
CA LYS A 135 -15.93 1.97 4.36
C LYS A 135 -14.65 1.37 4.95
N MET A 136 -13.71 2.24 5.30
CA MET A 136 -12.58 1.93 6.16
C MET A 136 -13.08 1.87 7.60
N VAL A 137 -12.75 0.82 8.35
CA VAL A 137 -13.25 0.60 9.72
C VAL A 137 -12.14 0.49 10.75
N ASP A 138 -10.91 0.23 10.32
CA ASP A 138 -9.76 0.12 11.21
C ASP A 138 -8.48 0.53 10.50
N GLU A 139 -7.53 1.07 11.25
CA GLU A 139 -6.17 1.38 10.82
C GLU A 139 -5.23 0.50 11.63
N LEU A 140 -4.57 -0.44 10.97
CA LEU A 140 -3.79 -1.48 11.61
C LEU A 140 -2.35 -1.06 11.86
N ASN A 141 -1.57 -0.94 10.80
CA ASN A 141 -0.15 -0.60 10.86
C ASN A 141 0.09 0.75 10.20
N VAL A 142 0.67 1.69 10.95
CA VAL A 142 1.22 2.93 10.37
C VAL A 142 2.56 2.60 9.76
N GLU A 143 2.77 3.04 8.54
CA GLU A 143 3.94 2.74 7.72
C GLU A 143 4.33 3.93 6.86
N GLU A 144 5.42 3.80 6.13
CA GLU A 144 5.93 4.87 5.28
C GLU A 144 6.30 4.31 3.91
N TYR A 145 6.07 5.12 2.86
CA TYR A 145 6.45 4.80 1.49
C TYR A 145 7.82 5.35 1.15
N GLY A 146 8.59 4.54 0.45
CA GLY A 146 9.83 4.93 -0.22
C GLY A 146 9.85 4.54 -1.70
N VAL A 147 10.97 4.81 -2.34
CA VAL A 147 11.26 4.35 -3.71
C VAL A 147 12.40 3.36 -3.62
N ALA A 148 12.27 2.20 -4.27
CA ALA A 148 13.33 1.19 -4.27
C ALA A 148 14.02 1.08 -5.63
N PHE A 149 15.33 0.95 -5.56
CA PHE A 149 16.25 0.70 -6.66
C PHE A 149 17.00 -0.62 -6.43
N ARG A 150 17.67 -1.13 -7.45
CA ARG A 150 18.52 -2.32 -7.31
C ARG A 150 19.54 -2.12 -6.20
N LYS A 151 19.81 -3.15 -5.41
CA LYS A 151 20.82 -3.10 -4.33
C LYS A 151 22.16 -2.59 -4.86
N GLY A 152 22.73 -1.61 -4.15
CA GLY A 152 23.98 -0.95 -4.52
C GLY A 152 23.83 0.16 -5.57
N SER A 153 22.61 0.53 -5.97
CA SER A 153 22.36 1.70 -6.81
C SER A 153 22.66 2.99 -6.03
N ASP A 154 23.29 3.95 -6.69
CA ASP A 154 23.52 5.32 -6.18
C ASP A 154 22.34 6.25 -6.48
N VAL A 155 21.35 5.80 -7.26
CA VAL A 155 20.21 6.62 -7.68
C VAL A 155 19.30 6.95 -6.48
N ALA A 156 19.16 6.05 -5.51
CA ALA A 156 18.36 6.30 -4.30
C ALA A 156 18.82 7.60 -3.60
N ALA A 157 20.14 7.78 -3.41
CA ALA A 157 20.68 8.98 -2.78
C ALA A 157 20.46 10.26 -3.63
N ALA A 158 20.44 10.13 -4.95
CA ALA A 158 20.12 11.25 -5.84
C ALA A 158 18.65 11.65 -5.75
N VAL A 159 17.74 10.67 -5.61
CA VAL A 159 16.31 10.91 -5.39
C VAL A 159 16.07 11.52 -4.01
N ASP A 160 16.77 11.06 -2.97
CA ASP A 160 16.70 11.68 -1.64
C ASP A 160 17.08 13.17 -1.68
N THR A 161 18.14 13.50 -2.42
CA THR A 161 18.55 14.90 -2.61
C THR A 161 17.44 15.71 -3.30
N ALA A 162 16.82 15.16 -4.33
CA ALA A 162 15.71 15.81 -5.02
C ALA A 162 14.48 15.96 -4.10
N PHE A 163 14.18 14.98 -3.26
CA PHE A 163 13.11 15.10 -2.26
C PHE A 163 13.39 16.20 -1.25
N ASP A 164 14.63 16.29 -0.75
CA ASP A 164 15.03 17.36 0.18
C ASP A 164 14.88 18.75 -0.46
N GLU A 165 15.25 18.92 -1.73
CA GLU A 165 15.07 20.17 -2.48
C GLU A 165 13.60 20.52 -2.68
N LEU A 166 12.76 19.54 -3.08
CA LEU A 166 11.33 19.72 -3.29
C LEU A 166 10.53 19.92 -1.98
N LYS A 167 11.03 19.37 -0.87
CA LYS A 167 10.51 19.70 0.47
C LYS A 167 10.85 21.15 0.84
N ALA A 168 12.09 21.57 0.61
CA ALA A 168 12.57 22.90 0.96
C ALA A 168 11.90 24.03 0.17
N ASP A 169 11.56 23.81 -1.11
CA ASP A 169 10.87 24.80 -1.95
C ASP A 169 9.34 24.76 -1.81
N GLY A 170 8.80 23.82 -1.02
CA GLY A 170 7.37 23.66 -0.74
C GLY A 170 6.61 22.87 -1.79
N THR A 171 7.23 22.40 -2.84
CA THR A 171 6.57 21.63 -3.91
C THR A 171 5.94 20.34 -3.38
N MET A 172 6.67 19.57 -2.56
CA MET A 172 6.12 18.35 -1.97
C MET A 172 4.94 18.63 -1.04
N GLY A 173 4.99 19.71 -0.24
CA GLY A 173 3.87 20.12 0.61
C GLY A 173 2.62 20.44 -0.19
N ALA A 174 2.76 21.20 -1.28
CA ALA A 174 1.64 21.53 -2.16
C ALA A 174 1.04 20.29 -2.86
N LEU A 175 1.87 19.33 -3.25
CA LEU A 175 1.41 18.06 -3.81
C LEU A 175 0.70 17.20 -2.77
N ALA A 176 1.23 17.11 -1.57
CA ALA A 176 0.61 16.38 -0.47
C ALA A 176 -0.78 16.95 -0.16
N GLU A 177 -0.92 18.27 -0.03
CA GLU A 177 -2.23 18.92 0.16
C GLU A 177 -3.19 18.61 -1.00
N LYS A 178 -2.71 18.73 -2.25
CA LYS A 178 -3.53 18.47 -3.44
C LYS A 178 -4.09 17.06 -3.49
N TYR A 179 -3.32 16.07 -3.06
CA TYR A 179 -3.69 14.65 -3.12
C TYR A 179 -4.13 14.06 -1.78
N GLY A 180 -4.28 14.87 -0.74
CA GLY A 180 -4.71 14.42 0.58
C GLY A 180 -3.71 13.48 1.26
N LEU A 181 -2.41 13.66 0.99
CA LEU A 181 -1.33 12.83 1.53
C LEU A 181 -0.70 13.49 2.76
N THR A 182 -0.10 12.67 3.62
CA THR A 182 0.73 13.13 4.74
C THR A 182 2.20 12.82 4.42
N LEU A 183 3.04 13.85 4.41
CA LEU A 183 4.48 13.67 4.19
C LEU A 183 5.11 12.94 5.38
N ALA A 184 6.09 12.10 5.09
CA ALA A 184 7.02 11.58 6.09
C ALA A 184 7.96 12.70 6.57
N GLU A 185 8.43 12.61 7.83
CA GLU A 185 9.29 13.60 8.48
C GLU A 185 10.73 13.54 7.98
#